data_39496f704bf0383bf54df9e0639acf5e
#
_entry.id   39496f704bf0383bf54df9e0639acf5e
#
_cell.length_a   1.000
_cell.length_b   1.000
_cell.length_c   1.000
_cell.angle_alpha   90.00
_cell.angle_beta   90.00
_cell.angle_gamma   90.00
#
_symmetry.space_group_name_H-M   'P 1'
#
loop_
_entity.id
_entity.type
_entity.pdbx_description
1 polymer ?
#
loop_
_entity_poly.entity_id
_entity_poly.type
_entity_poly.pdbx_seq_one_letter_code
_entity_poly.pdbx_strand_id
1 'polypeptide(L)'
;MNPGKIASQAGHAYLGTFLQCKDSSIISEYHKEFPDHPGTKICLQGNLAQIYRAQFEADQIGIPNFLTIDSGCPNFYNGEPIVTALGLGPSTKEQIQNITKHFKLL
;
A
#
# COMPACT_ATOMS: atom_id res chain seq x y z
N MET A 1 6.94 -12.41 -8.37
CA MET A 1 7.02 -11.30 -9.37
C MET A 1 8.47 -10.90 -9.56
N ASN A 2 8.86 -10.49 -10.78
CA ASN A 2 10.19 -9.92 -10.99
C ASN A 2 10.27 -8.49 -10.41
N PRO A 3 11.47 -7.92 -10.25
CA PRO A 3 11.62 -6.60 -9.64
C PRO A 3 10.84 -5.49 -10.33
N GLY A 4 10.77 -5.50 -11.66
CA GLY A 4 10.00 -4.48 -12.39
C GLY A 4 8.50 -4.57 -12.09
N LYS A 5 7.97 -5.77 -12.01
CA LYS A 5 6.55 -5.99 -11.68
C LYS A 5 6.27 -5.55 -10.24
N ILE A 6 7.14 -5.90 -9.30
CA ILE A 6 7.01 -5.47 -7.90
C ILE A 6 6.96 -3.95 -7.82
N ALA A 7 7.91 -3.26 -8.48
CA ALA A 7 7.96 -1.81 -8.46
C ALA A 7 6.70 -1.17 -9.03
N SER A 8 6.21 -1.70 -10.15
CA SER A 8 4.98 -1.21 -10.78
C SER A 8 3.77 -1.38 -9.88
N GLN A 9 3.60 -2.56 -9.29
CA GLN A 9 2.46 -2.83 -8.41
C GLN A 9 2.55 -2.03 -7.12
N ALA A 10 3.75 -1.87 -6.55
CA ALA A 10 3.97 -1.01 -5.40
C ALA A 10 3.62 0.44 -5.72
N GLY A 11 4.02 0.93 -6.89
CA GLY A 11 3.66 2.27 -7.34
C GLY A 11 2.15 2.49 -7.40
N HIS A 12 1.41 1.54 -7.95
CA HIS A 12 -0.05 1.60 -7.97
C HIS A 12 -0.62 1.66 -6.55
N ALA A 13 -0.09 0.86 -5.64
CA ALA A 13 -0.57 0.83 -4.26
C ALA A 13 -0.28 2.15 -3.53
N TYR A 14 0.92 2.69 -3.66
CA TYR A 14 1.28 3.97 -3.05
C TYR A 14 0.38 5.09 -3.55
N LEU A 15 0.24 5.22 -4.86
CA LEU A 15 -0.58 6.28 -5.42
C LEU A 15 -2.05 6.08 -5.09
N GLY A 16 -2.55 4.86 -5.22
CA GLY A 16 -3.95 4.56 -4.94
C GLY A 16 -4.36 4.90 -3.53
N THR A 17 -3.56 4.49 -2.54
CA THR A 17 -3.88 4.78 -1.14
C THR A 17 -3.76 6.28 -0.84
N PHE A 18 -2.77 6.97 -1.42
CA PHE A 18 -2.65 8.41 -1.26
C PHE A 18 -3.91 9.13 -1.77
N LEU A 19 -4.41 8.72 -2.91
CA LEU A 19 -5.62 9.32 -3.50
C LEU A 19 -6.90 9.03 -2.71
N GLN A 20 -6.90 7.98 -1.89
CA GLN A 20 -8.02 7.65 -1.01
C GLN A 20 -8.06 8.53 0.25
N CYS A 21 -6.95 9.17 0.59
CA CYS A 21 -6.87 9.96 1.82
C CYS A 21 -7.68 11.25 1.69
N LYS A 22 -8.59 11.48 2.62
CA LYS A 22 -9.44 12.67 2.66
C LYS A 22 -9.00 13.70 3.70
N ASP A 23 -8.01 13.35 4.52
CA ASP A 23 -7.52 14.22 5.60
C ASP A 23 -6.42 15.13 5.07
N SER A 24 -6.75 16.40 4.83
CA SER A 24 -5.80 17.35 4.26
C SER A 24 -4.61 17.64 5.19
N SER A 25 -4.79 17.53 6.51
CA SER A 25 -3.70 17.76 7.46
C SER A 25 -2.68 16.63 7.40
N ILE A 26 -3.14 15.38 7.28
CA ILE A 26 -2.26 14.23 7.12
C ILE A 26 -1.51 14.32 5.79
N ILE A 27 -2.20 14.69 4.72
CA ILE A 27 -1.59 14.86 3.40
C ILE A 27 -0.49 15.92 3.46
N SER A 28 -0.77 17.09 4.06
CA SER A 28 0.20 18.16 4.20
C SER A 28 1.42 17.74 5.00
N GLU A 29 1.21 17.03 6.09
CA GLU A 29 2.31 16.54 6.93
C GLU A 29 3.16 15.51 6.19
N TYR A 30 2.51 14.63 5.42
CA TYR A 30 3.19 13.56 4.69
C TYR A 30 4.19 14.08 3.67
N HIS A 31 3.87 15.14 2.95
CA HIS A 31 4.76 15.68 1.91
C HIS A 31 5.27 17.08 2.20
N LYS A 32 5.34 17.45 3.47
CA LYS A 32 5.76 18.82 3.85
C LYS A 32 7.17 19.18 3.40
N GLU A 33 8.02 18.19 3.16
CA GLU A 33 9.39 18.40 2.71
C GLU A 33 9.57 18.30 1.20
N PHE A 34 8.46 18.20 0.46
CA PHE A 34 8.52 18.19 -0.99
C PHE A 34 9.06 19.54 -1.50
N PRO A 35 9.93 19.61 -2.52
CA PRO A 35 10.35 18.49 -3.38
C PRO A 35 11.56 17.70 -2.89
N ASP A 36 12.18 18.10 -1.79
CA ASP A 36 13.40 17.46 -1.29
C ASP A 36 13.12 16.04 -0.80
N HIS A 37 11.95 15.82 -0.20
CA HIS A 37 11.54 14.51 0.28
C HIS A 37 10.05 14.31 -0.01
N PRO A 38 9.71 13.35 -0.87
CA PRO A 38 8.31 13.16 -1.31
C PRO A 38 7.45 12.32 -0.37
N GLY A 39 7.84 12.18 0.89
CA GLY A 39 7.13 11.38 1.88
C GLY A 39 7.74 9.99 2.06
N THR A 40 7.78 9.54 3.31
CA THR A 40 8.36 8.22 3.64
C THR A 40 7.50 7.10 3.10
N LYS A 41 8.14 6.14 2.43
CA LYS A 41 7.50 4.95 1.88
C LYS A 41 8.26 3.72 2.30
N ILE A 42 7.56 2.71 2.76
CA ILE A 42 8.15 1.45 3.20
C ILE A 42 7.44 0.33 2.47
N CYS A 43 8.21 -0.58 1.88
CA CYS A 43 7.66 -1.72 1.17
C CYS A 43 7.93 -2.99 1.96
N LEU A 44 6.86 -3.71 2.27
CA LEU A 44 6.90 -4.93 3.08
C LEU A 44 6.42 -6.11 2.24
N GLN A 45 6.73 -7.32 2.68
CA GLN A 45 6.25 -8.53 2.03
C GLN A 45 5.30 -9.28 2.96
N GLY A 46 4.27 -9.88 2.34
CA GLY A 46 3.30 -10.66 3.07
C GLY A 46 2.54 -11.60 2.12
N ASN A 47 1.92 -12.61 2.67
CA ASN A 47 1.06 -13.49 1.90
C ASN A 47 -0.35 -12.88 1.77
N LEU A 48 -1.19 -13.52 0.97
CA LEU A 48 -2.53 -12.99 0.68
C LEU A 48 -3.38 -12.84 1.94
N ALA A 49 -3.32 -13.82 2.85
CA ALA A 49 -4.08 -13.75 4.10
C ALA A 49 -3.66 -12.56 4.96
N GLN A 50 -2.35 -12.30 5.03
CA GLN A 50 -1.82 -11.14 5.76
C GLN A 50 -2.26 -9.83 5.13
N ILE A 51 -2.29 -9.76 3.81
CA ILE A 51 -2.74 -8.57 3.07
C ILE A 51 -4.21 -8.27 3.39
N TYR A 52 -5.08 -9.26 3.31
CA TYR A 52 -6.49 -9.06 3.62
C TYR A 52 -6.72 -8.68 5.09
N ARG A 53 -5.94 -9.26 5.99
CA ARG A 53 -6.03 -8.91 7.41
C ARG A 53 -5.61 -7.46 7.64
N ALA A 54 -4.51 -7.03 7.01
CA ALA A 54 -4.05 -5.65 7.12
C ALA A 54 -5.10 -4.67 6.59
N GLN A 55 -5.73 -4.99 5.47
CA GLN A 55 -6.80 -4.16 4.93
C GLN A 55 -7.97 -4.05 5.91
N PHE A 56 -8.40 -5.17 6.48
CA PHE A 56 -9.48 -5.19 7.46
C PHE A 56 -9.13 -4.33 8.67
N GLU A 57 -7.93 -4.48 9.21
CA GLU A 57 -7.51 -3.70 10.38
C GLU A 57 -7.43 -2.21 10.05
N ALA A 58 -6.94 -1.84 8.86
CA ALA A 58 -6.89 -0.45 8.43
C ALA A 58 -8.30 0.15 8.33
N ASP A 59 -9.24 -0.59 7.77
CA ASP A 59 -10.63 -0.14 7.66
C ASP A 59 -11.26 0.08 9.04
N GLN A 60 -10.93 -0.78 10.01
CA GLN A 60 -11.47 -0.67 11.37
C GLN A 60 -11.07 0.64 12.06
N ILE A 61 -9.89 1.15 11.79
CA ILE A 61 -9.39 2.38 12.43
C ILE A 61 -9.34 3.58 11.48
N GLY A 62 -9.89 3.42 10.28
CA GLY A 62 -10.03 4.54 9.34
C GLY A 62 -8.76 4.95 8.62
N ILE A 63 -7.76 4.07 8.53
CA ILE A 63 -6.56 4.34 7.74
C ILE A 63 -6.88 4.14 6.27
N PRO A 64 -6.56 5.13 5.40
CA PRO A 64 -6.73 4.94 3.96
C PRO A 64 -5.96 3.73 3.47
N ASN A 65 -6.54 3.00 2.54
CA ASN A 65 -5.88 1.84 1.95
C ASN A 65 -6.36 1.63 0.52
N PHE A 66 -5.58 0.90 -0.27
CA PHE A 66 -5.92 0.62 -1.65
C PHE A 66 -5.38 -0.76 -2.06
N LEU A 67 -6.30 -1.65 -2.39
CA LEU A 67 -5.95 -3.00 -2.84
C LEU A 67 -5.68 -2.97 -4.34
N THR A 68 -4.46 -3.34 -4.72
CA THR A 68 -4.05 -3.38 -6.12
C THR A 68 -4.35 -4.74 -6.71
N ILE A 69 -5.10 -4.75 -7.81
CA ILE A 69 -5.48 -5.98 -8.51
C ILE A 69 -4.96 -5.89 -9.93
N ASP A 70 -4.16 -6.88 -10.33
CA ASP A 70 -3.64 -6.97 -11.69
C ASP A 70 -4.52 -7.93 -12.49
N SER A 71 -5.17 -7.40 -13.53
CA SER A 71 -6.07 -8.18 -14.39
C SER A 71 -5.49 -8.39 -15.78
N GLY A 72 -4.28 -7.89 -16.06
CA GLY A 72 -3.75 -7.77 -17.40
C GLY A 72 -2.63 -8.72 -17.79
N CYS A 73 -2.41 -9.81 -17.08
CA CYS A 73 -1.28 -10.69 -17.40
C CYS A 73 -1.74 -12.12 -17.74
N PRO A 74 -2.29 -12.32 -18.97
CA PRO A 74 -2.84 -13.63 -19.35
C PRO A 74 -1.81 -14.75 -19.38
N ASN A 75 -0.54 -14.41 -19.56
CA ASN A 75 0.52 -15.42 -19.62
C ASN A 75 0.85 -16.03 -18.24
N PHE A 76 0.52 -15.35 -17.16
CA PHE A 76 0.84 -15.82 -15.81
C PHE A 76 -0.37 -16.35 -15.05
N TYR A 77 -1.53 -15.75 -15.25
CA TYR A 77 -2.71 -16.04 -14.43
C TYR A 77 -3.93 -16.37 -15.29
N ASN A 78 -3.70 -16.82 -16.51
CA ASN A 78 -4.77 -17.16 -17.46
C ASN A 78 -5.77 -15.99 -17.63
N GLY A 79 -5.30 -14.77 -17.48
CA GLY A 79 -6.15 -13.58 -17.60
C GLY A 79 -7.02 -13.28 -16.38
N GLU A 80 -6.96 -14.09 -15.33
CA GLU A 80 -7.75 -13.86 -14.13
C GLU A 80 -7.15 -12.75 -13.28
N PRO A 81 -7.98 -11.91 -12.64
CA PRO A 81 -7.50 -10.89 -11.72
C PRO A 81 -6.77 -11.50 -10.53
N ILE A 82 -5.70 -10.86 -10.10
CA ILE A 82 -4.95 -11.30 -8.93
C ILE A 82 -4.56 -10.10 -8.07
N VAL A 83 -4.69 -10.27 -6.75
CA VAL A 83 -4.23 -9.27 -5.78
C VAL A 83 -2.72 -9.29 -5.74
N THR A 84 -2.09 -8.15 -5.93
CA THR A 84 -0.64 -8.03 -6.00
C THR A 84 -0.04 -7.17 -4.89
N ALA A 85 -0.77 -6.19 -4.38
CA ALA A 85 -0.26 -5.27 -3.36
C ALA A 85 -1.40 -4.62 -2.61
N LEU A 86 -1.08 -4.10 -1.43
CA LEU A 86 -1.99 -3.27 -0.64
C LEU A 86 -1.23 -2.02 -0.22
N GLY A 87 -1.78 -0.85 -0.54
CA GLY A 87 -1.30 0.42 -0.03
C GLY A 87 -1.98 0.74 1.30
N LEU A 88 -1.21 1.24 2.25
CA LEU A 88 -1.72 1.66 3.56
C LEU A 88 -1.24 3.08 3.86
N GLY A 89 -2.14 3.92 4.30
CA GLY A 89 -1.81 5.29 4.64
C GLY A 89 -2.09 6.27 3.50
N PRO A 90 -1.64 7.53 3.61
CA PRO A 90 -0.78 8.05 4.68
C PRO A 90 -1.43 8.01 6.07
N SER A 91 -0.59 7.83 7.09
CA SER A 91 -1.04 7.64 8.46
C SER A 91 0.10 7.96 9.42
N THR A 92 -0.21 8.09 10.70
CA THR A 92 0.83 8.22 11.70
C THR A 92 1.59 6.90 11.83
N LYS A 93 2.86 7.00 12.23
CA LYS A 93 3.71 5.85 12.45
C LYS A 93 3.09 4.88 13.46
N GLU A 94 2.54 5.40 14.55
CA GLU A 94 1.95 4.58 15.61
C GLU A 94 0.78 3.76 15.11
N GLN A 95 -0.13 4.36 14.36
CA GLN A 95 -1.29 3.65 13.82
C GLN A 95 -0.88 2.53 12.88
N ILE A 96 0.02 2.82 11.96
CA ILE A 96 0.39 1.86 10.93
C ILE A 96 1.25 0.72 11.46
N GLN A 97 2.09 0.99 12.48
CA GLN A 97 2.95 -0.04 13.08
C GLN A 97 2.16 -1.18 13.70
N ASN A 98 1.02 -0.89 14.30
CA ASN A 98 0.17 -1.93 14.87
C ASN A 98 -0.32 -2.92 13.82
N ILE A 99 -0.51 -2.46 12.60
CA ILE A 99 -0.95 -3.31 11.49
C ILE A 99 0.23 -4.07 10.89
N THR A 100 1.39 -3.42 10.75
CA THR A 100 2.50 -3.93 9.93
C THR A 100 3.63 -4.60 10.72
N LYS A 101 3.56 -4.64 12.04
CA LYS A 101 4.66 -5.08 12.91
C LYS A 101 5.14 -6.52 12.67
N HIS A 102 4.31 -7.37 12.08
CA HIS A 102 4.66 -8.76 11.80
C HIS A 102 5.13 -8.99 10.35
N PHE A 103 5.12 -7.94 9.54
CA PHE A 103 5.60 -8.04 8.16
C PHE A 103 7.11 -7.82 8.12
N LYS A 104 7.75 -8.44 7.14
CA LYS A 104 9.18 -8.26 6.89
C LYS A 104 9.39 -7.27 5.77
N LEU A 105 10.53 -6.58 5.77
CA LEU A 105 10.91 -5.74 4.64
C LEU A 105 11.08 -6.58 3.39
N LEU A 106 10.66 -6.03 2.29
CA LEU A 106 10.78 -6.70 1.00
C LEU A 106 12.22 -6.86 0.53
#